data_8872414d042389a53d782dd5d085287a
#
_entry.id   8872414d042389a53d782dd5d085287a
#
_cell.length_a   1.000
_cell.length_b   1.000
_cell.length_c   1.000
_cell.angle_alpha   90.00
_cell.angle_beta   90.00
_cell.angle_gamma   90.00
#
_symmetry.space_group_name_H-M   'P 1'
#
loop_
_entity.id
_entity.type
_entity.pdbx_description
1 polymer ?
#
loop_
_entity_poly.entity_id
_entity_poly.type
_entity_poly.pdbx_seq_one_letter_code
_entity_poly.pdbx_strand_id
1 'polypeptide(L)'
;MGLFSSIFSSAKPEGDNEQKVDLKQFDVLKYDGIRALRIGKPAYALKCFTEALKIQQDIETMKYLVAVCNNLDMNDLALETLNNMIDLGEEPANSLLMRANFFFTNELYAETAIDCEQTIELEPDNYTAYFLLAKTEVALGERTKAISHLDKATGIKEDFAEGFALRADIYLALEKGNEALEDIEKVIELMPEDETAYLLRGRINELLGNAQAAFLDYQQALDRNPFNESAYLLAGQLMVSKGEYTEAIALYDEATEQIDSFAKAYSARAFAKHQIGEHESALADEETAKELDPEAIGSPDENPNFDNLYQGGIF
;
A
#
# COMPACT_ATOMS: atom_id res chain seq x y z
N MET A 1 20.74 2.89 -27.97
CA MET A 1 21.95 2.50 -27.20
C MET A 1 22.31 3.70 -26.35
N GLY A 2 21.92 3.63 -25.07
CA GLY A 2 21.90 4.79 -24.19
C GLY A 2 23.27 5.08 -23.56
N LEU A 3 23.39 6.27 -23.00
CA LEU A 3 24.54 6.80 -22.26
C LEU A 3 25.01 5.90 -21.08
N PHE A 4 24.24 4.88 -20.71
CA PHE A 4 24.45 4.03 -19.53
C PHE A 4 25.10 2.68 -19.83
N SER A 5 25.15 2.22 -21.10
CA SER A 5 25.79 0.94 -21.45
C SER A 5 27.29 0.86 -21.10
N SER A 6 27.94 2.00 -20.84
CA SER A 6 29.34 2.05 -20.40
C SER A 6 29.54 1.76 -18.91
N ILE A 7 28.49 1.79 -18.09
CA ILE A 7 28.59 1.55 -16.63
C ILE A 7 28.91 0.07 -16.35
N PHE A 8 28.41 -0.82 -17.22
CA PHE A 8 28.50 -2.27 -17.03
C PHE A 8 29.56 -2.95 -17.92
N SER A 9 30.41 -2.19 -18.60
CA SER A 9 31.50 -2.80 -19.36
C SER A 9 32.65 -3.22 -18.43
N SER A 10 32.95 -4.52 -18.40
CA SER A 10 34.03 -5.11 -17.59
C SER A 10 35.41 -4.52 -17.92
N ALA A 11 36.12 -4.01 -16.91
CA ALA A 11 37.52 -3.64 -16.98
C ALA A 11 38.40 -4.91 -17.14
N LYS A 12 39.48 -4.82 -17.97
CA LYS A 12 40.49 -5.88 -18.10
C LYS A 12 41.37 -5.92 -16.87
N PRO A 13 41.87 -7.09 -16.41
CA PRO A 13 42.72 -7.20 -15.25
C PRO A 13 44.13 -6.74 -15.58
N GLU A 14 44.66 -5.75 -14.87
CA GLU A 14 46.08 -5.36 -14.81
C GLU A 14 46.54 -5.41 -13.33
N GLY A 15 47.66 -6.05 -13.07
CA GLY A 15 48.53 -6.17 -11.91
C GLY A 15 48.01 -6.03 -10.46
N ASP A 16 48.46 -6.91 -9.56
CA ASP A 16 48.05 -7.04 -8.13
C ASP A 16 47.98 -5.72 -7.31
N ASN A 17 48.78 -4.69 -7.69
CA ASN A 17 48.81 -3.41 -6.99
C ASN A 17 47.71 -2.44 -7.48
N GLU A 18 47.41 -2.45 -8.78
CA GLU A 18 46.32 -1.66 -9.36
C GLU A 18 44.97 -2.20 -8.88
N GLN A 19 44.78 -3.52 -8.88
CA GLN A 19 43.57 -4.14 -8.31
C GLN A 19 43.32 -3.75 -6.83
N LYS A 20 44.37 -3.64 -5.99
CA LYS A 20 44.19 -3.22 -4.58
C LYS A 20 43.84 -1.74 -4.44
N VAL A 21 44.28 -0.88 -5.36
CA VAL A 21 43.93 0.54 -5.38
C VAL A 21 42.48 0.70 -5.85
N ASP A 22 42.07 -0.03 -6.88
CA ASP A 22 40.72 -0.02 -7.44
C ASP A 22 39.68 -0.52 -6.42
N LEU A 23 39.97 -1.61 -5.70
CA LEU A 23 39.11 -2.11 -4.63
C LEU A 23 38.90 -1.09 -3.49
N LYS A 24 39.97 -0.39 -3.09
CA LYS A 24 39.81 0.68 -2.07
C LYS A 24 38.97 1.85 -2.59
N GLN A 25 39.10 2.19 -3.85
CA GLN A 25 38.34 3.25 -4.48
C GLN A 25 36.86 2.83 -4.62
N PHE A 26 36.58 1.56 -4.98
CA PHE A 26 35.24 0.99 -4.97
C PHE A 26 34.58 1.14 -3.61
N ASP A 27 35.25 0.69 -2.53
CA ASP A 27 34.72 0.79 -1.17
C ASP A 27 34.43 2.24 -0.77
N VAL A 28 35.33 3.17 -1.06
CA VAL A 28 35.13 4.60 -0.76
C VAL A 28 33.88 5.13 -1.48
N LEU A 29 33.73 4.85 -2.76
CA LEU A 29 32.58 5.28 -3.54
C LEU A 29 31.27 4.65 -3.05
N LYS A 30 31.27 3.33 -2.79
CA LYS A 30 30.11 2.63 -2.24
C LYS A 30 29.65 3.24 -0.92
N TYR A 31 30.55 3.40 0.05
CA TYR A 31 30.20 3.95 1.36
C TYR A 31 29.86 5.45 1.33
N ASP A 32 30.48 6.24 0.46
CA ASP A 32 30.09 7.63 0.24
C ASP A 32 28.68 7.74 -0.37
N GLY A 33 28.32 6.84 -1.28
CA GLY A 33 26.97 6.73 -1.81
C GLY A 33 25.95 6.39 -0.73
N ILE A 34 26.22 5.39 0.11
CA ILE A 34 25.35 5.00 1.24
C ILE A 34 25.19 6.18 2.23
N ARG A 35 26.27 6.88 2.55
CA ARG A 35 26.23 8.07 3.42
C ARG A 35 25.40 9.18 2.80
N ALA A 36 25.55 9.39 1.48
CA ALA A 36 24.79 10.40 0.75
C ALA A 36 23.26 10.12 0.80
N LEU A 37 22.84 8.86 0.67
CA LEU A 37 21.44 8.47 0.86
C LEU A 37 20.92 8.81 2.26
N ARG A 38 21.67 8.48 3.29
CA ARG A 38 21.28 8.75 4.70
C ARG A 38 21.08 10.23 5.00
N ILE A 39 21.79 11.12 4.30
CA ILE A 39 21.66 12.58 4.45
C ILE A 39 20.80 13.24 3.37
N GLY A 40 19.98 12.46 2.64
CA GLY A 40 19.02 12.98 1.66
C GLY A 40 19.66 13.61 0.42
N LYS A 41 20.81 13.09 -0.05
CA LYS A 41 21.50 13.55 -1.27
C LYS A 41 21.50 12.48 -2.36
N PRO A 42 20.34 12.09 -2.92
CA PRO A 42 20.23 10.98 -3.86
C PRO A 42 21.03 11.22 -5.16
N ALA A 43 21.09 12.45 -5.68
CA ALA A 43 21.86 12.75 -6.88
C ALA A 43 23.38 12.53 -6.69
N TYR A 44 23.93 12.76 -5.50
CA TYR A 44 25.31 12.45 -5.19
C TYR A 44 25.54 10.95 -4.99
N ALA A 45 24.58 10.26 -4.35
CA ALA A 45 24.59 8.82 -4.20
C ALA A 45 24.59 8.11 -5.57
N LEU A 46 23.73 8.56 -6.50
CA LEU A 46 23.69 8.09 -7.88
C LEU A 46 25.09 8.12 -8.52
N LYS A 47 25.78 9.27 -8.44
CA LYS A 47 27.12 9.42 -8.99
C LYS A 47 28.11 8.45 -8.34
N CYS A 48 28.08 8.32 -7.02
CA CYS A 48 28.97 7.42 -6.30
C CYS A 48 28.76 5.96 -6.71
N PHE A 49 27.50 5.47 -6.74
CA PHE A 49 27.23 4.08 -7.12
C PHE A 49 27.54 3.80 -8.59
N THR A 50 27.23 4.71 -9.50
CA THR A 50 27.57 4.54 -10.92
C THR A 50 29.08 4.49 -11.15
N GLU A 51 29.87 5.30 -10.45
CA GLU A 51 31.34 5.23 -10.53
C GLU A 51 31.90 3.97 -9.85
N ALA A 52 31.32 3.54 -8.72
CA ALA A 52 31.71 2.29 -8.06
C ALA A 52 31.51 1.08 -8.98
N LEU A 53 30.35 0.98 -9.64
CA LEU A 53 30.01 -0.14 -10.52
C LEU A 53 30.85 -0.20 -11.81
N LYS A 54 31.51 0.89 -12.21
CA LYS A 54 32.50 0.86 -13.27
C LYS A 54 33.80 0.13 -12.85
N ILE A 55 34.11 0.16 -11.56
CA ILE A 55 35.29 -0.51 -10.99
C ILE A 55 34.99 -1.98 -10.75
N GLN A 56 33.86 -2.27 -10.09
CA GLN A 56 33.48 -3.64 -9.74
C GLN A 56 31.97 -3.81 -9.83
N GLN A 57 31.53 -4.89 -10.46
CA GLN A 57 30.15 -5.35 -10.41
C GLN A 57 29.88 -5.90 -9.00
N ASP A 58 28.91 -5.35 -8.29
CA ASP A 58 28.57 -5.70 -6.91
C ASP A 58 27.07 -5.59 -6.71
N ILE A 59 26.43 -6.71 -6.38
CA ILE A 59 24.96 -6.80 -6.31
C ILE A 59 24.39 -5.88 -5.22
N GLU A 60 25.09 -5.71 -4.11
CA GLU A 60 24.64 -4.80 -3.05
C GLU A 60 24.66 -3.34 -3.52
N THR A 61 25.72 -2.92 -4.24
CA THR A 61 25.80 -1.58 -4.83
C THR A 61 24.72 -1.36 -5.89
N MET A 62 24.40 -2.39 -6.70
CA MET A 62 23.30 -2.35 -7.67
C MET A 62 21.94 -2.17 -6.97
N LYS A 63 21.69 -2.86 -5.84
CA LYS A 63 20.46 -2.67 -5.05
C LYS A 63 20.32 -1.22 -4.56
N TYR A 64 21.39 -0.62 -4.07
CA TYR A 64 21.39 0.82 -3.72
C TYR A 64 21.16 1.72 -4.93
N LEU A 65 21.75 1.38 -6.08
CA LEU A 65 21.55 2.15 -7.32
C LEU A 65 20.07 2.10 -7.76
N VAL A 66 19.43 0.92 -7.73
CA VAL A 66 17.99 0.79 -8.03
C VAL A 66 17.16 1.64 -7.10
N ALA A 67 17.42 1.60 -5.78
CA ALA A 67 16.71 2.43 -4.81
C ALA A 67 16.85 3.94 -5.07
N VAL A 68 18.05 4.38 -5.48
CA VAL A 68 18.30 5.77 -5.87
C VAL A 68 17.55 6.12 -7.16
N CYS A 69 17.57 5.24 -8.15
CA CYS A 69 16.89 5.45 -9.41
C CYS A 69 15.37 5.59 -9.20
N ASN A 70 14.76 4.75 -8.36
CA ASN A 70 13.34 4.85 -8.01
C ASN A 70 13.01 6.19 -7.31
N ASN A 71 13.92 6.69 -6.45
CA ASN A 71 13.73 7.98 -5.77
C ASN A 71 13.88 9.19 -6.73
N LEU A 72 14.59 9.03 -7.84
CA LEU A 72 14.84 10.07 -8.84
C LEU A 72 14.04 9.87 -10.14
N ASP A 73 13.08 8.96 -10.16
CA ASP A 73 12.26 8.60 -11.34
C ASP A 73 13.09 8.20 -12.58
N MET A 74 14.25 7.59 -12.36
CA MET A 74 15.16 7.15 -13.42
C MET A 74 14.89 5.70 -13.85
N ASN A 75 13.67 5.45 -14.37
CA ASN A 75 13.16 4.12 -14.67
C ASN A 75 14.05 3.31 -15.64
N ASP A 76 14.60 3.94 -16.67
CA ASP A 76 15.46 3.24 -17.65
C ASP A 76 16.73 2.67 -16.97
N LEU A 77 17.39 3.46 -16.13
CA LEU A 77 18.59 3.02 -15.41
C LEU A 77 18.26 1.99 -14.32
N ALA A 78 17.12 2.14 -13.64
CA ALA A 78 16.64 1.14 -12.68
C ALA A 78 16.46 -0.22 -13.36
N LEU A 79 15.74 -0.27 -14.49
CA LEU A 79 15.50 -1.50 -15.24
C LEU A 79 16.79 -2.10 -15.81
N GLU A 80 17.69 -1.28 -16.38
CA GLU A 80 19.00 -1.74 -16.85
C GLU A 80 19.81 -2.37 -15.69
N THR A 81 19.81 -1.73 -14.53
CA THR A 81 20.50 -2.25 -13.34
C THR A 81 19.89 -3.58 -12.86
N LEU A 82 18.58 -3.69 -12.81
CA LEU A 82 17.87 -4.93 -12.43
C LEU A 82 18.16 -6.07 -13.41
N ASN A 83 18.20 -5.80 -14.71
CA ASN A 83 18.59 -6.80 -15.71
C ASN A 83 20.01 -7.28 -15.49
N ASN A 84 20.95 -6.36 -15.21
CA ASN A 84 22.35 -6.73 -14.93
C ASN A 84 22.48 -7.54 -13.62
N MET A 85 21.66 -7.28 -12.60
CA MET A 85 21.62 -8.11 -11.38
C MET A 85 21.19 -9.55 -11.69
N ILE A 86 20.19 -9.73 -12.57
CA ILE A 86 19.75 -11.06 -13.01
C ILE A 86 20.84 -11.75 -13.82
N ASP A 87 21.48 -11.05 -14.76
CA ASP A 87 22.57 -11.59 -15.58
C ASP A 87 23.79 -11.98 -14.75
N LEU A 88 24.05 -11.27 -13.65
CA LEU A 88 25.13 -11.59 -12.69
C LEU A 88 24.88 -12.94 -11.99
N GLY A 89 23.61 -13.30 -11.74
CA GLY A 89 23.18 -14.62 -11.26
C GLY A 89 23.56 -14.94 -9.82
N GLU A 90 24.00 -13.97 -9.00
CA GLU A 90 24.38 -14.21 -7.61
C GLU A 90 23.17 -14.45 -6.68
N GLU A 91 22.09 -13.73 -6.91
CA GLU A 91 20.84 -13.83 -6.16
C GLU A 91 19.64 -13.84 -7.12
N PRO A 92 19.45 -14.91 -7.93
CA PRO A 92 18.52 -14.86 -9.05
C PRO A 92 17.06 -14.63 -8.62
N ALA A 93 16.58 -15.32 -7.60
CA ALA A 93 15.20 -15.15 -7.11
C ALA A 93 14.95 -13.75 -6.55
N ASN A 94 15.89 -13.23 -5.75
CA ASN A 94 15.78 -11.89 -5.19
C ASN A 94 15.84 -10.80 -6.28
N SER A 95 16.71 -10.96 -7.28
CA SER A 95 16.84 -10.02 -8.40
C SER A 95 15.58 -10.00 -9.27
N LEU A 96 14.98 -11.15 -9.55
CA LEU A 96 13.69 -11.27 -10.24
C LEU A 96 12.58 -10.62 -9.43
N LEU A 97 12.49 -10.88 -8.11
CA LEU A 97 11.48 -10.29 -7.25
C LEU A 97 11.61 -8.75 -7.17
N MET A 98 12.83 -8.22 -7.14
CA MET A 98 13.07 -6.79 -7.21
C MET A 98 12.61 -6.19 -8.54
N ARG A 99 12.83 -6.89 -9.68
CA ARG A 99 12.35 -6.45 -10.98
C ARG A 99 10.82 -6.57 -11.09
N ALA A 100 10.23 -7.62 -10.53
CA ALA A 100 8.78 -7.75 -10.43
C ALA A 100 8.15 -6.58 -9.65
N ASN A 101 8.72 -6.18 -8.51
CA ASN A 101 8.26 -5.01 -7.77
C ASN A 101 8.38 -3.72 -8.59
N PHE A 102 9.47 -3.55 -9.33
CA PHE A 102 9.62 -2.41 -10.24
C PHE A 102 8.54 -2.42 -11.34
N PHE A 103 8.28 -3.56 -11.96
CA PHE A 103 7.23 -3.70 -12.97
C PHE A 103 5.83 -3.43 -12.38
N PHE A 104 5.54 -3.95 -11.18
CA PHE A 104 4.27 -3.71 -10.48
C PHE A 104 4.03 -2.22 -10.22
N THR A 105 5.04 -1.51 -9.71
CA THR A 105 4.97 -0.06 -9.44
C THR A 105 4.74 0.76 -10.71
N ASN A 106 5.20 0.25 -11.86
CA ASN A 106 4.99 0.86 -13.17
C ASN A 106 3.79 0.28 -13.93
N GLU A 107 2.89 -0.46 -13.25
CA GLU A 107 1.67 -1.06 -13.80
C GLU A 107 1.90 -2.06 -14.96
N LEU A 108 3.13 -2.59 -15.07
CA LEU A 108 3.53 -3.61 -16.03
C LEU A 108 3.19 -5.00 -15.49
N TYR A 109 1.90 -5.28 -15.34
CA TYR A 109 1.40 -6.47 -14.63
C TYR A 109 1.76 -7.79 -15.29
N ALA A 110 1.86 -7.84 -16.62
CA ALA A 110 2.25 -9.05 -17.33
C ALA A 110 3.72 -9.44 -17.03
N GLU A 111 4.61 -8.45 -17.05
CA GLU A 111 6.02 -8.61 -16.73
C GLU A 111 6.20 -8.95 -15.25
N THR A 112 5.40 -8.34 -14.36
CA THR A 112 5.38 -8.66 -12.92
C THR A 112 5.07 -10.15 -12.71
N ALA A 113 4.02 -10.65 -13.35
CA ALA A 113 3.61 -12.06 -13.21
C ALA A 113 4.72 -13.01 -13.67
N ILE A 114 5.36 -12.75 -14.82
CA ILE A 114 6.46 -13.56 -15.34
C ILE A 114 7.62 -13.66 -14.33
N ASP A 115 8.06 -12.54 -13.77
CA ASP A 115 9.18 -12.53 -12.83
C ASP A 115 8.80 -13.18 -11.49
N CYS A 116 7.54 -13.01 -11.02
CA CYS A 116 7.04 -13.70 -9.83
C CYS A 116 7.00 -15.22 -10.04
N GLU A 117 6.51 -15.70 -11.19
CA GLU A 117 6.46 -17.13 -11.52
C GLU A 117 7.87 -17.72 -11.57
N GLN A 118 8.84 -17.04 -12.20
CA GLN A 118 10.24 -17.47 -12.22
C GLN A 118 10.85 -17.47 -10.81
N THR A 119 10.50 -16.50 -9.97
CA THR A 119 10.94 -16.48 -8.57
C THR A 119 10.40 -17.70 -7.83
N ILE A 120 9.13 -18.05 -8.01
CA ILE A 120 8.49 -19.23 -7.40
C ILE A 120 9.09 -20.54 -7.91
N GLU A 121 9.49 -20.63 -9.19
CA GLU A 121 10.20 -21.78 -9.73
C GLU A 121 11.57 -22.00 -9.04
N LEU A 122 12.28 -20.91 -8.74
CA LEU A 122 13.58 -20.96 -8.05
C LEU A 122 13.42 -21.20 -6.54
N GLU A 123 12.45 -20.55 -5.92
CA GLU A 123 12.17 -20.58 -4.48
C GLU A 123 10.68 -20.84 -4.24
N PRO A 124 10.23 -22.11 -4.21
CA PRO A 124 8.82 -22.46 -4.03
C PRO A 124 8.19 -21.99 -2.70
N ASP A 125 9.01 -21.66 -1.71
CA ASP A 125 8.58 -21.15 -0.40
C ASP A 125 8.70 -19.61 -0.30
N ASN A 126 8.87 -18.92 -1.42
CA ASN A 126 8.95 -17.46 -1.43
C ASN A 126 7.56 -16.82 -1.34
N TYR A 127 7.07 -16.65 -0.10
CA TYR A 127 5.73 -16.08 0.16
C TYR A 127 5.55 -14.67 -0.41
N THR A 128 6.62 -13.88 -0.52
CA THR A 128 6.55 -12.52 -1.08
C THR A 128 6.29 -12.52 -2.58
N ALA A 129 6.81 -13.52 -3.31
CA ALA A 129 6.51 -13.67 -4.72
C ALA A 129 5.03 -14.05 -4.95
N TYR A 130 4.49 -14.98 -4.16
CA TYR A 130 3.06 -15.29 -4.19
C TYR A 130 2.19 -14.08 -3.84
N PHE A 131 2.58 -13.30 -2.85
CA PHE A 131 1.83 -12.10 -2.47
C PHE A 131 1.84 -11.04 -3.56
N LEU A 132 2.99 -10.76 -4.19
CA LEU A 132 3.08 -9.82 -5.29
C LEU A 132 2.30 -10.28 -6.52
N LEU A 133 2.32 -11.59 -6.80
CA LEU A 133 1.51 -12.18 -7.87
C LEU A 133 0.01 -12.02 -7.57
N ALA A 134 -0.42 -12.26 -6.33
CA ALA A 134 -1.81 -12.04 -5.93
C ALA A 134 -2.23 -10.56 -6.05
N LYS A 135 -1.39 -9.61 -5.65
CA LYS A 135 -1.65 -8.17 -5.87
C LYS A 135 -1.80 -7.84 -7.35
N THR A 136 -0.97 -8.43 -8.20
CA THR A 136 -1.02 -8.27 -9.65
C THR A 136 -2.35 -8.80 -10.20
N GLU A 137 -2.81 -9.95 -9.73
CA GLU A 137 -4.08 -10.56 -10.14
C GLU A 137 -5.29 -9.75 -9.65
N VAL A 138 -5.21 -9.13 -8.47
CA VAL A 138 -6.23 -8.16 -8.01
C VAL A 138 -6.32 -6.98 -8.96
N ALA A 139 -5.19 -6.40 -9.34
CA ALA A 139 -5.14 -5.28 -10.28
C ALA A 139 -5.71 -5.65 -11.68
N LEU A 140 -5.56 -6.91 -12.08
CA LEU A 140 -6.12 -7.46 -13.31
C LEU A 140 -7.60 -7.91 -13.17
N GLY A 141 -8.19 -7.83 -11.97
CA GLY A 141 -9.56 -8.27 -11.67
C GLY A 141 -9.72 -9.79 -11.50
N GLU A 142 -8.62 -10.53 -11.42
CA GLU A 142 -8.60 -12.00 -11.34
C GLU A 142 -8.67 -12.51 -9.88
N ARG A 143 -9.65 -12.03 -9.11
CA ARG A 143 -9.79 -12.25 -7.65
C ARG A 143 -9.65 -13.71 -7.21
N THR A 144 -10.18 -14.66 -7.99
CA THR A 144 -10.13 -16.10 -7.62
C THR A 144 -8.70 -16.65 -7.67
N LYS A 145 -7.89 -16.21 -8.65
CA LYS A 145 -6.47 -16.59 -8.72
C LYS A 145 -5.69 -15.96 -7.56
N ALA A 146 -5.93 -14.67 -7.28
CA ALA A 146 -5.33 -13.97 -6.17
C ALA A 146 -5.53 -14.70 -4.84
N ILE A 147 -6.75 -15.18 -4.54
CA ILE A 147 -7.04 -15.99 -3.35
C ILE A 147 -6.13 -17.23 -3.32
N SER A 148 -6.01 -17.96 -4.44
CA SER A 148 -5.18 -19.19 -4.49
C SER A 148 -3.70 -18.92 -4.19
N HIS A 149 -3.16 -17.77 -4.65
CA HIS A 149 -1.78 -17.39 -4.36
C HIS A 149 -1.62 -16.85 -2.92
N LEU A 150 -2.65 -16.18 -2.38
CA LEU A 150 -2.67 -15.78 -0.96
C LEU A 150 -2.75 -16.99 -0.03
N ASP A 151 -3.50 -18.04 -0.39
CA ASP A 151 -3.50 -19.31 0.35
C ASP A 151 -2.10 -19.91 0.44
N LYS A 152 -1.30 -19.81 -0.64
CA LYS A 152 0.09 -20.24 -0.62
C LYS A 152 0.94 -19.35 0.28
N ALA A 153 0.85 -18.01 0.12
CA ALA A 153 1.64 -17.06 0.88
C ALA A 153 1.39 -17.19 2.39
N THR A 154 0.10 -17.22 2.81
CA THR A 154 -0.27 -17.35 4.23
C THR A 154 -0.01 -18.76 4.79
N GLY A 155 -0.04 -19.79 3.96
CA GLY A 155 0.35 -21.15 4.36
C GLY A 155 1.86 -21.32 4.55
N ILE A 156 2.69 -20.58 3.81
CA ILE A 156 4.15 -20.56 3.99
C ILE A 156 4.52 -19.71 5.21
N LYS A 157 3.89 -18.54 5.37
CA LYS A 157 4.14 -17.61 6.46
C LYS A 157 2.85 -17.38 7.26
N GLU A 158 2.69 -18.13 8.36
CA GLU A 158 1.48 -18.15 9.18
C GLU A 158 1.23 -16.83 9.96
N ASP A 159 2.25 -15.98 10.11
CA ASP A 159 2.18 -14.66 10.74
C ASP A 159 2.17 -13.50 9.72
N PHE A 160 1.77 -13.78 8.48
CA PHE A 160 1.75 -12.80 7.40
C PHE A 160 0.45 -12.00 7.39
N ALA A 161 0.36 -10.99 8.26
CA ALA A 161 -0.83 -10.17 8.44
C ALA A 161 -1.31 -9.51 7.13
N GLU A 162 -0.41 -8.99 6.31
CA GLU A 162 -0.75 -8.33 5.03
C GLU A 162 -1.38 -9.31 4.02
N GLY A 163 -0.95 -10.58 4.03
CA GLY A 163 -1.53 -11.62 3.18
C GLY A 163 -2.97 -11.96 3.59
N PHE A 164 -3.23 -12.11 4.90
CA PHE A 164 -4.58 -12.32 5.43
C PHE A 164 -5.47 -11.11 5.17
N ALA A 165 -4.98 -9.89 5.39
CA ALA A 165 -5.74 -8.68 5.18
C ALA A 165 -6.19 -8.50 3.72
N LEU A 166 -5.28 -8.70 2.77
CA LEU A 166 -5.62 -8.65 1.34
C LEU A 166 -6.63 -9.74 0.96
N ARG A 167 -6.52 -10.96 1.53
CA ARG A 167 -7.47 -12.04 1.25
C ARG A 167 -8.84 -11.74 1.85
N ALA A 168 -8.90 -11.17 3.07
CA ALA A 168 -10.15 -10.71 3.68
C ALA A 168 -10.84 -9.65 2.84
N ASP A 169 -10.11 -8.66 2.31
CA ASP A 169 -10.66 -7.63 1.43
C ASP A 169 -11.22 -8.23 0.13
N ILE A 170 -10.52 -9.18 -0.48
CA ILE A 170 -11.01 -9.90 -1.66
C ILE A 170 -12.27 -10.70 -1.33
N TYR A 171 -12.31 -11.39 -0.17
CA TYR A 171 -13.49 -12.14 0.26
C TYR A 171 -14.69 -11.20 0.53
N LEU A 172 -14.46 -10.03 1.15
CA LEU A 172 -15.50 -9.02 1.33
C LEU A 172 -16.06 -8.55 -0.03
N ALA A 173 -15.18 -8.25 -0.98
CA ALA A 173 -15.57 -7.85 -2.35
C ALA A 173 -16.30 -8.96 -3.15
N LEU A 174 -16.19 -10.21 -2.71
CA LEU A 174 -16.91 -11.37 -3.26
C LEU A 174 -18.11 -11.76 -2.42
N GLU A 175 -18.51 -10.94 -1.43
CA GLU A 175 -19.61 -11.17 -0.49
C GLU A 175 -19.48 -12.47 0.33
N LYS A 176 -18.24 -12.94 0.53
CA LYS A 176 -17.89 -14.12 1.33
C LYS A 176 -17.55 -13.69 2.77
N GLY A 177 -18.58 -13.24 3.50
CA GLY A 177 -18.39 -12.59 4.80
C GLY A 177 -17.76 -13.49 5.87
N ASN A 178 -18.05 -14.80 5.89
CA ASN A 178 -17.48 -15.69 6.91
C ASN A 178 -15.99 -15.93 6.69
N GLU A 179 -15.59 -16.16 5.44
CA GLU A 179 -14.17 -16.33 5.06
C GLU A 179 -13.38 -15.02 5.30
N ALA A 180 -13.99 -13.89 5.00
CA ALA A 180 -13.40 -12.58 5.29
C ALA A 180 -13.22 -12.36 6.80
N LEU A 181 -14.21 -12.78 7.61
CA LEU A 181 -14.15 -12.64 9.07
C LEU A 181 -13.02 -13.48 9.68
N GLU A 182 -12.84 -14.72 9.24
CA GLU A 182 -11.77 -15.60 9.72
C GLU A 182 -10.38 -14.96 9.47
N ASP A 183 -10.17 -14.42 8.28
CA ASP A 183 -8.89 -13.79 7.93
C ASP A 183 -8.63 -12.50 8.70
N ILE A 184 -9.63 -11.62 8.82
CA ILE A 184 -9.44 -10.34 9.52
C ILE A 184 -9.29 -10.51 11.04
N GLU A 185 -9.90 -11.54 11.63
CA GLU A 185 -9.65 -11.89 13.03
C GLU A 185 -8.19 -12.31 13.23
N LYS A 186 -7.59 -13.03 12.26
CA LYS A 186 -6.17 -13.36 12.28
C LYS A 186 -5.28 -12.13 12.19
N VAL A 187 -5.64 -11.14 11.36
CA VAL A 187 -4.92 -9.85 11.29
C VAL A 187 -4.96 -9.15 12.64
N ILE A 188 -6.14 -9.04 13.28
CA ILE A 188 -6.28 -8.38 14.59
C ILE A 188 -5.50 -9.12 15.69
N GLU A 189 -5.43 -10.46 15.63
CA GLU A 189 -4.58 -11.23 16.55
C GLU A 189 -3.09 -10.87 16.39
N LEU A 190 -2.61 -10.72 15.16
CA LEU A 190 -1.22 -10.42 14.85
C LEU A 190 -0.88 -8.94 15.07
N MET A 191 -1.82 -8.04 14.77
CA MET A 191 -1.65 -6.59 14.77
C MET A 191 -2.81 -5.90 15.51
N PRO A 192 -2.92 -6.01 16.85
CA PRO A 192 -4.07 -5.51 17.61
C PRO A 192 -4.21 -3.98 17.64
N GLU A 193 -3.17 -3.25 17.25
CA GLU A 193 -3.18 -1.77 17.18
C GLU A 193 -3.47 -1.22 15.78
N ASP A 194 -3.68 -2.09 14.80
CA ASP A 194 -3.98 -1.66 13.42
C ASP A 194 -5.46 -1.27 13.31
N GLU A 195 -5.74 0.04 13.26
CA GLU A 195 -7.11 0.56 13.14
C GLU A 195 -7.79 0.14 11.83
N THR A 196 -7.01 -0.12 10.76
CA THR A 196 -7.56 -0.51 9.46
C THR A 196 -8.18 -1.90 9.50
N ALA A 197 -7.62 -2.80 10.32
CA ALA A 197 -8.16 -4.14 10.52
C ALA A 197 -9.55 -4.10 11.20
N TYR A 198 -9.75 -3.19 12.17
CA TYR A 198 -11.06 -3.01 12.79
C TYR A 198 -12.06 -2.38 11.82
N LEU A 199 -11.66 -1.43 10.98
CA LEU A 199 -12.53 -0.90 9.93
C LEU A 199 -12.99 -2.00 8.96
N LEU A 200 -12.07 -2.84 8.51
CA LEU A 200 -12.41 -3.93 7.60
C LEU A 200 -13.32 -4.95 8.27
N ARG A 201 -13.08 -5.31 9.55
CA ARG A 201 -13.97 -6.20 10.29
C ARG A 201 -15.36 -5.59 10.50
N GLY A 202 -15.44 -4.29 10.75
CA GLY A 202 -16.71 -3.58 10.82
C GLY A 202 -17.54 -3.73 9.54
N ARG A 203 -16.92 -3.49 8.38
CA ARG A 203 -17.57 -3.69 7.06
C ARG A 203 -17.97 -5.15 6.81
N ILE A 204 -17.14 -6.10 7.20
CA ILE A 204 -17.48 -7.53 7.12
C ILE A 204 -18.68 -7.84 8.02
N ASN A 205 -18.74 -7.27 9.23
CA ASN A 205 -19.88 -7.41 10.13
C ASN A 205 -21.15 -6.78 9.56
N GLU A 206 -21.06 -5.66 8.85
CA GLU A 206 -22.23 -5.10 8.13
C GLU A 206 -22.73 -6.05 7.05
N LEU A 207 -21.84 -6.61 6.22
CA LEU A 207 -22.20 -7.61 5.21
C LEU A 207 -22.90 -8.82 5.83
N LEU A 208 -22.47 -9.24 7.02
CA LEU A 208 -23.09 -10.36 7.77
C LEU A 208 -24.38 -9.97 8.51
N GLY A 209 -24.80 -8.70 8.46
CA GLY A 209 -25.98 -8.19 9.18
C GLY A 209 -25.75 -7.95 10.68
N ASN A 210 -24.50 -7.98 11.14
CA ASN A 210 -24.11 -7.82 12.55
C ASN A 210 -23.86 -6.34 12.89
N ALA A 211 -24.85 -5.48 12.68
CA ALA A 211 -24.71 -4.03 12.79
C ALA A 211 -24.16 -3.54 14.16
N GLN A 212 -24.44 -4.26 15.27
CA GLN A 212 -23.90 -3.90 16.58
C GLN A 212 -22.40 -4.19 16.67
N ALA A 213 -21.95 -5.32 16.11
CA ALA A 213 -20.52 -5.66 16.06
C ALA A 213 -19.75 -4.68 15.15
N ALA A 214 -20.34 -4.34 14.00
CA ALA A 214 -19.77 -3.35 13.09
C ALA A 214 -19.54 -2.00 13.77
N PHE A 215 -20.53 -1.51 14.50
CA PHE A 215 -20.40 -0.25 15.23
C PHE A 215 -19.30 -0.29 16.29
N LEU A 216 -19.19 -1.38 17.04
CA LEU A 216 -18.12 -1.57 18.03
C LEU A 216 -16.74 -1.59 17.36
N ASP A 217 -16.63 -2.20 16.19
CA ASP A 217 -15.37 -2.22 15.44
C ASP A 217 -14.98 -0.81 14.95
N TYR A 218 -15.93 0.00 14.48
CA TYR A 218 -15.65 1.39 14.11
C TYR A 218 -15.22 2.24 15.30
N GLN A 219 -15.83 2.03 16.49
CA GLN A 219 -15.38 2.65 17.72
C GLN A 219 -13.95 2.22 18.08
N GLN A 220 -13.62 0.93 17.94
CA GLN A 220 -12.26 0.44 18.17
C GLN A 220 -11.23 1.06 17.21
N ALA A 221 -11.61 1.36 15.97
CA ALA A 221 -10.79 2.09 15.05
C ALA A 221 -10.54 3.55 15.52
N LEU A 222 -11.59 4.24 15.98
CA LEU A 222 -11.51 5.60 16.53
C LEU A 222 -10.70 5.68 17.83
N ASP A 223 -10.81 4.68 18.70
CA ASP A 223 -10.01 4.59 19.93
C ASP A 223 -8.49 4.54 19.63
N ARG A 224 -8.09 3.95 18.49
CA ARG A 224 -6.69 3.84 18.04
C ARG A 224 -6.24 5.05 17.23
N ASN A 225 -7.11 5.56 16.39
CA ASN A 225 -6.86 6.71 15.56
C ASN A 225 -8.07 7.66 15.55
N PRO A 226 -8.10 8.65 16.45
CA PRO A 226 -9.19 9.64 16.53
C PRO A 226 -9.31 10.56 15.30
N PHE A 227 -8.37 10.48 14.36
CA PHE A 227 -8.40 11.23 13.11
C PHE A 227 -8.83 10.37 11.90
N ASN A 228 -9.36 9.17 12.14
CA ASN A 228 -9.78 8.28 11.07
C ASN A 228 -11.13 8.70 10.49
N GLU A 229 -11.08 9.44 9.37
CA GLU A 229 -12.27 9.93 8.67
C GLU A 229 -13.25 8.81 8.30
N SER A 230 -12.73 7.67 7.80
CA SER A 230 -13.54 6.54 7.38
C SER A 230 -14.33 5.92 8.54
N ALA A 231 -13.73 5.85 9.73
CA ALA A 231 -14.39 5.32 10.90
C ALA A 231 -15.60 6.16 11.33
N TYR A 232 -15.45 7.50 11.34
CA TYR A 232 -16.56 8.40 11.63
C TYR A 232 -17.69 8.26 10.61
N LEU A 233 -17.36 8.26 9.32
CA LEU A 233 -18.36 8.18 8.25
C LEU A 233 -19.12 6.85 8.27
N LEU A 234 -18.43 5.72 8.41
CA LEU A 234 -19.05 4.40 8.44
C LEU A 234 -19.90 4.20 9.69
N ALA A 235 -19.40 4.58 10.88
CA ALA A 235 -20.17 4.50 12.11
C ALA A 235 -21.42 5.38 12.05
N GLY A 236 -21.30 6.63 11.58
CA GLY A 236 -22.42 7.54 11.44
C GLY A 236 -23.44 7.09 10.40
N GLN A 237 -23.00 6.57 9.25
CA GLN A 237 -23.87 5.99 8.23
C GLN A 237 -24.67 4.80 8.77
N LEU A 238 -24.04 3.96 9.58
CA LEU A 238 -24.70 2.84 10.25
C LEU A 238 -25.79 3.33 11.23
N MET A 239 -25.55 4.40 12.01
CA MET A 239 -26.54 5.03 12.87
C MET A 239 -27.70 5.62 12.05
N VAL A 240 -27.39 6.33 10.97
CA VAL A 240 -28.38 6.91 10.04
C VAL A 240 -29.27 5.81 9.44
N SER A 241 -28.71 4.68 9.05
CA SER A 241 -29.45 3.54 8.49
C SER A 241 -30.46 2.93 9.48
N LYS A 242 -30.19 3.08 10.79
CA LYS A 242 -31.09 2.66 11.89
C LYS A 242 -32.09 3.75 12.28
N GLY A 243 -32.02 4.95 11.74
CA GLY A 243 -32.79 6.10 12.13
C GLY A 243 -32.33 6.79 13.43
N GLU A 244 -31.14 6.45 13.91
CA GLU A 244 -30.49 7.01 15.12
C GLU A 244 -29.81 8.35 14.75
N TYR A 245 -30.61 9.31 14.25
CA TYR A 245 -30.08 10.56 13.68
C TYR A 245 -29.43 11.47 14.73
N THR A 246 -29.95 11.52 15.96
CA THR A 246 -29.40 12.33 17.05
C THR A 246 -27.99 11.85 17.43
N GLU A 247 -27.82 10.53 17.53
CA GLU A 247 -26.56 9.88 17.85
C GLU A 247 -25.55 10.09 16.69
N ALA A 248 -26.01 10.00 15.44
CA ALA A 248 -25.18 10.28 14.25
C ALA A 248 -24.69 11.73 14.24
N ILE A 249 -25.58 12.70 14.57
CA ILE A 249 -25.19 14.12 14.68
C ILE A 249 -24.09 14.29 15.74
N ALA A 250 -24.25 13.71 16.93
CA ALA A 250 -23.26 13.81 18.00
C ALA A 250 -21.89 13.23 17.57
N LEU A 251 -21.90 12.11 16.83
CA LEU A 251 -20.67 11.52 16.29
C LEU A 251 -20.01 12.42 15.24
N TYR A 252 -20.80 13.03 14.35
CA TYR A 252 -20.26 13.97 13.36
C TYR A 252 -19.85 15.32 13.97
N ASP A 253 -20.44 15.73 15.09
CA ASP A 253 -19.96 16.87 15.89
C ASP A 253 -18.54 16.59 16.38
N GLU A 254 -18.32 15.40 16.99
CA GLU A 254 -16.99 14.96 17.40
C GLU A 254 -16.01 14.93 16.21
N ALA A 255 -16.41 14.36 15.07
CA ALA A 255 -15.59 14.29 13.88
C ALA A 255 -15.14 15.67 13.40
N THR A 256 -16.04 16.66 13.36
CA THR A 256 -15.72 18.02 12.93
C THR A 256 -14.94 18.85 13.95
N GLU A 257 -14.92 18.43 15.22
CA GLU A 257 -14.06 19.01 16.26
C GLU A 257 -12.64 18.42 16.22
N GLN A 258 -12.50 17.13 15.86
CA GLN A 258 -11.21 16.44 15.81
C GLN A 258 -10.45 16.68 14.50
N ILE A 259 -11.17 16.77 13.39
CA ILE A 259 -10.58 16.80 12.04
C ILE A 259 -10.91 18.12 11.36
N ASP A 260 -9.90 18.97 11.21
CA ASP A 260 -10.03 20.23 10.47
C ASP A 260 -10.41 19.96 9.00
N SER A 261 -11.36 20.76 8.47
CA SER A 261 -11.75 20.72 7.05
C SER A 261 -12.40 19.40 6.58
N PHE A 262 -13.09 18.70 7.45
CA PHE A 262 -13.77 17.43 7.13
C PHE A 262 -15.12 17.65 6.44
N ALA A 263 -15.09 18.06 5.16
CA ALA A 263 -16.27 18.39 4.36
C ALA A 263 -17.34 17.29 4.36
N LYS A 264 -16.94 16.01 4.25
CA LYS A 264 -17.86 14.87 4.25
C LYS A 264 -18.61 14.70 5.57
N ALA A 265 -18.00 15.01 6.71
CA ALA A 265 -18.68 14.94 8.01
C ALA A 265 -19.73 16.05 8.14
N TYR A 266 -19.44 17.28 7.66
CA TYR A 266 -20.44 18.36 7.60
C TYR A 266 -21.61 17.96 6.72
N SER A 267 -21.37 17.42 5.52
CA SER A 267 -22.43 16.93 4.61
C SER A 267 -23.28 15.83 5.24
N ALA A 268 -22.66 14.84 5.88
CA ALA A 268 -23.36 13.76 6.56
C ALA A 268 -24.16 14.24 7.77
N ARG A 269 -23.63 15.20 8.53
CA ARG A 269 -24.35 15.83 9.65
C ARG A 269 -25.54 16.63 9.19
N ALA A 270 -25.40 17.38 8.09
CA ALA A 270 -26.50 18.12 7.47
C ALA A 270 -27.66 17.19 7.09
N PHE A 271 -27.37 16.05 6.44
CA PHE A 271 -28.37 15.05 6.14
C PHE A 271 -29.10 14.57 7.41
N ALA A 272 -28.38 14.19 8.46
CA ALA A 272 -28.99 13.72 9.71
C ALA A 272 -29.84 14.81 10.38
N LYS A 273 -29.41 16.08 10.37
CA LYS A 273 -30.19 17.23 10.88
C LYS A 273 -31.45 17.48 10.09
N HIS A 274 -31.44 17.34 8.75
CA HIS A 274 -32.67 17.43 7.96
C HIS A 274 -33.69 16.39 8.33
N GLN A 275 -33.27 15.15 8.66
CA GLN A 275 -34.18 14.06 9.07
C GLN A 275 -34.90 14.34 10.38
N ILE A 276 -34.31 15.13 11.28
CA ILE A 276 -34.94 15.52 12.56
C ILE A 276 -35.59 16.91 12.52
N GLY A 277 -35.62 17.57 11.36
CA GLY A 277 -36.28 18.85 11.16
C GLY A 277 -35.45 20.09 11.52
N GLU A 278 -34.15 19.94 11.77
CA GLU A 278 -33.21 21.04 12.06
C GLU A 278 -32.68 21.69 10.77
N HIS A 279 -33.61 22.16 9.91
CA HIS A 279 -33.27 22.60 8.55
C HIS A 279 -32.31 23.80 8.51
N GLU A 280 -32.41 24.76 9.43
CA GLU A 280 -31.54 25.94 9.43
C GLU A 280 -30.07 25.59 9.74
N SER A 281 -29.86 24.71 10.74
CA SER A 281 -28.51 24.26 11.08
C SER A 281 -27.94 23.26 10.07
N ALA A 282 -28.80 22.51 9.38
CA ALA A 282 -28.40 21.65 8.26
C ALA A 282 -27.87 22.48 7.07
N LEU A 283 -28.57 23.55 6.68
CA LEU A 283 -28.12 24.45 5.61
C LEU A 283 -26.76 25.10 5.92
N ALA A 284 -26.49 25.44 7.18
CA ALA A 284 -25.20 25.98 7.59
C ALA A 284 -24.07 24.93 7.43
N ASP A 285 -24.35 23.65 7.74
CA ASP A 285 -23.40 22.57 7.51
C ASP A 285 -23.17 22.31 6.01
N GLU A 286 -24.22 22.37 5.17
CA GLU A 286 -24.09 22.24 3.71
C GLU A 286 -23.24 23.37 3.11
N GLU A 287 -23.42 24.61 3.58
CA GLU A 287 -22.60 25.74 3.15
C GLU A 287 -21.14 25.54 3.53
N THR A 288 -20.89 25.08 4.77
CA THR A 288 -19.53 24.77 5.23
C THR A 288 -18.89 23.64 4.42
N ALA A 289 -19.63 22.55 4.18
CA ALA A 289 -19.15 21.44 3.35
C ALA A 289 -18.76 21.91 1.95
N LYS A 290 -19.58 22.78 1.34
CA LYS A 290 -19.35 23.34 0.01
C LYS A 290 -18.13 24.27 -0.06
N GLU A 291 -17.90 25.03 0.99
CA GLU A 291 -16.71 25.90 1.08
C GLU A 291 -15.42 25.07 1.20
N LEU A 292 -15.48 23.95 1.94
CA LEU A 292 -14.34 23.05 2.14
C LEU A 292 -14.06 22.19 0.91
N ASP A 293 -15.08 21.59 0.32
CA ASP A 293 -14.99 20.74 -0.87
C ASP A 293 -16.31 20.80 -1.67
N PRO A 294 -16.32 21.50 -2.82
CA PRO A 294 -17.52 21.60 -3.66
C PRO A 294 -18.06 20.25 -4.18
N GLU A 295 -17.21 19.21 -4.22
CA GLU A 295 -17.59 17.87 -4.68
C GLU A 295 -18.10 16.96 -3.54
N ALA A 296 -17.92 17.37 -2.28
CA ALA A 296 -18.32 16.57 -1.12
C ALA A 296 -19.86 16.56 -0.88
N ILE A 297 -20.61 17.38 -1.61
CA ILE A 297 -22.05 17.55 -1.41
C ILE A 297 -22.82 16.55 -2.26
N GLY A 298 -23.52 15.60 -1.59
CA GLY A 298 -24.59 14.82 -2.19
C GLY A 298 -25.87 15.65 -2.36
N SER A 299 -26.90 15.08 -3.00
CA SER A 299 -28.26 15.65 -3.00
C SER A 299 -28.76 15.75 -1.55
N PRO A 300 -29.42 16.85 -1.14
CA PRO A 300 -29.95 17.00 0.23
C PRO A 300 -30.93 15.88 0.66
N ASP A 301 -31.53 15.22 -0.33
CA ASP A 301 -32.51 14.13 -0.11
C ASP A 301 -31.87 12.72 -0.17
N GLU A 302 -30.60 12.62 -0.53
CA GLU A 302 -29.88 11.34 -0.63
C GLU A 302 -28.90 11.18 0.54
N ASN A 303 -29.03 10.06 1.25
CA ASN A 303 -28.04 9.68 2.24
C ASN A 303 -26.65 9.64 1.56
N PRO A 304 -25.64 10.40 2.03
CA PRO A 304 -24.33 10.35 1.46
C PRO A 304 -23.81 8.90 1.47
N ASN A 305 -23.51 8.38 0.27
CA ASN A 305 -22.97 7.02 0.16
C ASN A 305 -21.44 7.07 0.28
N PHE A 306 -20.94 6.50 1.37
CA PHE A 306 -19.51 6.42 1.65
C PHE A 306 -18.92 5.03 1.34
N ASP A 307 -19.68 4.14 0.67
CA ASP A 307 -19.18 2.79 0.28
C ASP A 307 -17.92 2.85 -0.59
N ASN A 308 -17.72 3.98 -1.28
CA ASN A 308 -16.55 4.22 -2.13
C ASN A 308 -15.29 4.69 -1.36
N LEU A 309 -15.36 4.91 -0.06
CA LEU A 309 -14.18 5.33 0.74
C LEU A 309 -13.04 4.31 0.70
N TYR A 310 -13.36 3.08 0.30
CA TYR A 310 -12.43 1.94 0.24
C TYR A 310 -12.10 1.45 -1.17
N GLN A 311 -12.46 2.18 -2.24
CA GLN A 311 -12.10 1.76 -3.61
C GLN A 311 -10.58 1.80 -3.88
N GLY A 312 -9.79 2.30 -2.96
CA GLY A 312 -8.34 2.40 -3.02
C GLY A 312 -7.57 1.24 -2.36
N GLY A 313 -8.20 0.14 -1.96
CA GLY A 313 -7.55 -1.00 -1.29
C GLY A 313 -6.71 -0.60 -0.07
N ILE A 314 -6.78 -1.35 1.01
CA ILE A 314 -5.98 -1.10 2.23
C ILE A 314 -4.47 -1.36 1.97
N PHE A 315 -4.11 -1.96 0.81
CA PHE A 315 -2.75 -2.45 0.53
C PHE A 315 -2.28 -2.17 -0.90
#